data_c603d3a10f97c3a2ba0724c8635d1466
#
_entry.id   c603d3a10f97c3a2ba0724c8635d1466
#
_cell.length_a   1.000
_cell.length_b   1.000
_cell.length_c   1.000
_cell.angle_alpha   90.00
_cell.angle_beta   90.00
_cell.angle_gamma   90.00
#
_symmetry.space_group_name_H-M   'P 1'
#
loop_
_entity.id
_entity.type
_entity.pdbx_description
1 polymer ?
#
loop_
_entity_poly.entity_id
_entity_poly.type
_entity_poly.pdbx_seq_one_letter_code
_entity_poly.pdbx_strand_id
1 'polypeptide(L)'
;AYDPFDYPEKAESRRNQVLNLMKRHGYISEEECEIAKSIPLKSLLVESESTTNQFQGFIDTVVEEVIDRTGKNPYETPMSIKTTMVREKQEAINSIYNGTTYKWLNDTVQAGIAVVDNDNGSLIAVGAGRNRKRLREYNYATMIKRHPGSTAKPIFDYGPAIEYLNWSTGKMIIDDKYTYSGGGYLKNWDNGYKGIMTIETALGSSRNIPALQAFQAVSQSQIKTFVTNLGITPEYENGFINEAHSIGGFNGTNPLEMA
;
A
#
# COMPACT_ATOMS: atom_id res chain seq x y z
N ALA A 1 -7.09 16.06 4.44
CA ALA A 1 -7.09 16.90 5.66
C ALA A 1 -6.53 18.31 5.40
N TYR A 2 -5.79 18.52 4.31
CA TYR A 2 -5.16 19.79 3.94
C TYR A 2 -5.55 20.26 2.53
N ASP A 3 -6.68 19.77 2.00
CA ASP A 3 -7.20 20.24 0.72
C ASP A 3 -7.48 21.75 0.80
N PRO A 4 -6.85 22.58 -0.04
CA PRO A 4 -6.95 24.02 0.08
C PRO A 4 -8.30 24.58 -0.35
N PHE A 5 -9.11 23.82 -1.09
CA PHE A 5 -10.47 24.20 -1.45
C PHE A 5 -11.47 23.93 -0.32
N ASP A 6 -11.33 22.78 0.35
CA ASP A 6 -12.21 22.36 1.44
C ASP A 6 -11.78 22.93 2.80
N TYR A 7 -10.47 23.09 3.01
CA TYR A 7 -9.86 23.51 4.29
C TYR A 7 -8.77 24.56 4.08
N PRO A 8 -9.07 25.74 3.52
CA PRO A 8 -8.07 26.75 3.16
C PRO A 8 -7.17 27.18 4.33
N GLU A 9 -7.76 27.39 5.51
CA GLU A 9 -7.00 27.81 6.71
C GLU A 9 -5.98 26.73 7.16
N LYS A 10 -6.38 25.45 7.12
CA LYS A 10 -5.46 24.35 7.45
C LYS A 10 -4.36 24.20 6.42
N ALA A 11 -4.69 24.37 5.14
CA ALA A 11 -3.72 24.31 4.06
C ALA A 11 -2.73 25.48 4.15
N GLU A 12 -3.18 26.68 4.45
CA GLU A 12 -2.32 27.84 4.66
C GLU A 12 -1.41 27.68 5.87
N SER A 13 -1.94 27.23 6.99
CA SER A 13 -1.16 26.92 8.19
C SER A 13 -0.07 25.89 7.87
N ARG A 14 -0.42 24.83 7.15
CA ARG A 14 0.55 23.80 6.74
C ARG A 14 1.62 24.33 5.79
N ARG A 15 1.24 25.13 4.79
CA ARG A 15 2.17 25.81 3.90
C ARG A 15 3.16 26.64 4.70
N ASN A 16 2.68 27.46 5.63
CA ASN A 16 3.51 28.34 6.42
C ASN A 16 4.48 27.57 7.34
N GLN A 17 4.06 26.42 7.89
CA GLN A 17 4.94 25.51 8.62
C GLN A 17 6.06 24.98 7.71
N VAL A 18 5.72 24.53 6.49
CA VAL A 18 6.71 24.02 5.52
C VAL A 18 7.71 25.13 5.15
N LEU A 19 7.24 26.33 4.83
CA LEU A 19 8.10 27.49 4.51
C LEU A 19 9.05 27.82 5.67
N ASN A 20 8.58 27.77 6.90
CA ASN A 20 9.43 27.96 8.08
C ASN A 20 10.51 26.87 8.22
N LEU A 21 10.18 25.62 7.92
CA LEU A 21 11.16 24.54 7.91
C LEU A 21 12.18 24.71 6.77
N MET A 22 11.74 25.08 5.57
CA MET A 22 12.64 25.37 4.45
C MET A 22 13.62 26.48 4.80
N LYS A 23 13.15 27.58 5.39
CA LYS A 23 14.00 28.66 5.92
C LYS A 23 14.98 28.14 6.96
N ARG A 24 14.50 27.40 7.95
CA ARG A 24 15.31 26.84 9.04
C ARG A 24 16.44 25.93 8.56
N HIS A 25 16.20 25.20 7.48
CA HIS A 25 17.17 24.27 6.87
C HIS A 25 18.00 24.90 5.74
N GLY A 26 17.83 26.21 5.49
CA GLY A 26 18.64 26.94 4.50
C GLY A 26 18.26 26.71 3.05
N TYR A 27 17.09 26.16 2.76
CA TYR A 27 16.59 25.98 1.40
C TYR A 27 16.07 27.28 0.77
N ILE A 28 15.57 28.21 1.60
CA ILE A 28 15.12 29.54 1.21
C ILE A 28 15.61 30.57 2.24
N SER A 29 15.79 31.81 1.78
CA SER A 29 16.10 32.95 2.64
C SER A 29 14.89 33.38 3.49
N GLU A 30 15.13 34.26 4.46
CA GLU A 30 14.07 34.88 5.26
C GLU A 30 13.14 35.71 4.38
N GLU A 31 13.67 36.49 3.47
CA GLU A 31 12.93 37.35 2.55
C GLU A 31 12.02 36.51 1.63
N GLU A 32 12.55 35.46 1.02
CA GLU A 32 11.77 34.51 0.21
C GLU A 32 10.64 33.84 1.00
N CYS A 33 10.90 33.48 2.25
CA CYS A 33 9.91 32.90 3.14
C CYS A 33 8.75 33.87 3.40
N GLU A 34 9.06 35.12 3.75
CA GLU A 34 8.01 36.14 4.05
C GLU A 34 7.25 36.55 2.78
N ILE A 35 7.91 36.68 1.64
CA ILE A 35 7.25 36.90 0.34
C ILE A 35 6.28 35.74 0.05
N ALA A 36 6.73 34.49 0.17
CA ALA A 36 5.89 33.34 -0.10
C ALA A 36 4.66 33.25 0.84
N LYS A 37 4.82 33.61 2.10
CA LYS A 37 3.69 33.68 3.06
C LYS A 37 2.74 34.82 2.78
N SER A 38 3.21 35.96 2.28
CA SER A 38 2.39 37.13 2.00
C SER A 38 1.40 36.90 0.86
N ILE A 39 1.65 35.91 0.00
CA ILE A 39 0.76 35.56 -1.11
C ILE A 39 -0.46 34.82 -0.53
N PRO A 40 -1.70 35.35 -0.69
CA PRO A 40 -2.90 34.68 -0.21
C PRO A 40 -3.05 33.29 -0.86
N LEU A 41 -3.29 32.24 -0.08
CA LEU A 41 -3.42 30.89 -0.62
C LEU A 41 -4.48 30.83 -1.72
N LYS A 42 -5.60 31.50 -1.53
CA LYS A 42 -6.73 31.51 -2.48
C LYS A 42 -6.32 32.05 -3.87
N SER A 43 -5.38 33.00 -3.94
CA SER A 43 -4.89 33.54 -5.23
C SER A 43 -4.02 32.58 -6.02
N LEU A 44 -3.52 31.54 -5.37
CA LEU A 44 -2.71 30.47 -5.99
C LEU A 44 -3.54 29.29 -6.46
N LEU A 45 -4.83 29.27 -6.10
CA LEU A 45 -5.73 28.17 -6.45
C LEU A 45 -6.40 28.47 -7.79
N VAL A 46 -6.34 27.52 -8.69
CA VAL A 46 -7.09 27.52 -9.94
C VAL A 46 -8.15 26.45 -9.85
N GLU A 47 -9.42 26.85 -9.88
CA GLU A 47 -10.50 25.88 -10.06
C GLU A 47 -10.40 25.30 -11.47
N SER A 48 -10.03 24.03 -11.53
CA SER A 48 -10.08 23.30 -12.79
C SER A 48 -11.48 22.70 -12.93
N GLU A 49 -12.18 23.02 -13.99
CA GLU A 49 -13.38 22.26 -14.44
C GLU A 49 -13.01 20.86 -14.95
N SER A 50 -11.98 20.26 -14.38
CA SER A 50 -11.56 18.94 -14.80
C SER A 50 -12.61 17.91 -14.41
N THR A 51 -13.41 17.54 -15.38
CA THR A 51 -14.23 16.32 -15.30
C THR A 51 -13.27 15.14 -15.07
N THR A 52 -13.34 14.53 -13.90
CA THR A 52 -12.59 13.31 -13.62
C THR A 52 -12.98 12.25 -14.66
N ASN A 53 -12.00 11.75 -15.37
CA ASN A 53 -12.21 10.60 -16.26
C ASN A 53 -12.59 9.39 -15.40
N GLN A 54 -13.55 8.60 -15.86
CA GLN A 54 -13.93 7.34 -15.19
C GLN A 54 -12.76 6.38 -14.95
N PHE A 55 -11.63 6.56 -15.66
CA PHE A 55 -10.39 5.79 -15.56
C PHE A 55 -9.30 6.54 -14.79
N GLN A 56 -9.61 7.66 -14.15
CA GLN A 56 -8.61 8.55 -13.56
C GLN A 56 -7.71 7.85 -12.55
N GLY A 57 -8.22 6.91 -11.75
CA GLY A 57 -7.41 6.14 -10.82
C GLY A 57 -6.31 5.34 -11.49
N PHE A 58 -6.62 4.71 -12.62
CA PHE A 58 -5.63 3.99 -13.42
C PHE A 58 -4.64 4.94 -14.09
N ILE A 59 -5.13 6.06 -14.63
CA ILE A 59 -4.29 7.10 -15.26
C ILE A 59 -3.29 7.66 -14.26
N ASP A 60 -3.72 7.99 -13.05
CA ASP A 60 -2.83 8.50 -12.00
C ASP A 60 -1.71 7.50 -11.68
N THR A 61 -2.05 6.20 -11.58
CA THR A 61 -1.05 5.13 -11.34
C THR A 61 -0.06 5.01 -12.50
N VAL A 62 -0.53 5.11 -13.75
CA VAL A 62 0.35 5.11 -14.94
C VAL A 62 1.29 6.31 -14.93
N VAL A 63 0.80 7.48 -14.57
CA VAL A 63 1.62 8.70 -14.48
C VAL A 63 2.72 8.54 -13.44
N GLU A 64 2.39 8.01 -12.25
CA GLU A 64 3.39 7.71 -11.20
C GLU A 64 4.46 6.75 -11.73
N GLU A 65 4.06 5.64 -12.34
CA GLU A 65 5.01 4.65 -12.90
C GLU A 65 5.89 5.23 -14.02
N VAL A 66 5.35 6.07 -14.89
CA VAL A 66 6.13 6.73 -15.96
C VAL A 66 7.17 7.68 -15.35
N ILE A 67 6.80 8.46 -14.35
CA ILE A 67 7.73 9.36 -13.66
C ILE A 67 8.84 8.54 -12.99
N ASP A 68 8.50 7.49 -12.28
CA ASP A 68 9.48 6.63 -11.58
C ASP A 68 10.46 5.97 -12.56
N ARG A 69 9.97 5.49 -13.71
CA ARG A 69 10.81 4.81 -14.72
C ARG A 69 11.64 5.75 -15.57
N THR A 70 11.14 6.95 -15.85
CA THR A 70 11.74 7.84 -16.88
C THR A 70 12.25 9.16 -16.33
N GLY A 71 11.86 9.54 -15.12
CA GLY A 71 12.08 10.87 -14.55
C GLY A 71 11.29 11.98 -15.25
N LYS A 72 10.40 11.66 -16.20
CA LYS A 72 9.63 12.64 -16.99
C LYS A 72 8.18 12.65 -16.60
N ASN A 73 7.63 13.84 -16.42
CA ASN A 73 6.22 14.04 -16.14
C ASN A 73 5.41 14.03 -17.45
N PRO A 74 4.46 13.09 -17.65
CA PRO A 74 3.63 13.03 -18.86
C PRO A 74 2.77 14.27 -19.12
N TYR A 75 2.47 15.05 -18.09
CA TYR A 75 1.72 16.30 -18.22
C TYR A 75 2.57 17.47 -18.76
N GLU A 76 3.89 17.34 -18.69
CA GLU A 76 4.85 18.38 -19.12
C GLU A 76 5.61 17.96 -20.38
N THR A 77 5.74 16.66 -20.61
CA THR A 77 6.50 16.11 -21.72
C THR A 77 5.58 15.29 -22.63
N PRO A 78 5.38 15.70 -23.89
CA PRO A 78 4.58 14.93 -24.85
C PRO A 78 5.14 13.52 -25.04
N MET A 79 4.30 12.50 -24.86
CA MET A 79 4.66 11.10 -25.07
C MET A 79 3.45 10.25 -25.40
N SER A 80 3.67 9.09 -26.01
CA SER A 80 2.64 8.08 -26.24
C SER A 80 2.84 6.93 -25.26
N ILE A 81 1.82 6.66 -24.45
CA ILE A 81 1.86 5.64 -23.40
C ILE A 81 0.88 4.54 -23.76
N LYS A 82 1.38 3.31 -23.90
CA LYS A 82 0.57 2.10 -24.04
C LYS A 82 0.46 1.44 -22.67
N THR A 83 -0.76 1.12 -22.26
CA THR A 83 -1.05 0.54 -20.95
C THR A 83 -1.61 -0.87 -21.07
N THR A 84 -1.62 -1.58 -19.97
CA THR A 84 -2.17 -2.93 -19.81
C THR A 84 -3.62 -2.93 -19.34
N MET A 85 -4.28 -1.77 -19.27
CA MET A 85 -5.64 -1.65 -18.77
C MET A 85 -6.62 -2.51 -19.57
N VAL A 86 -7.37 -3.36 -18.88
CA VAL A 86 -8.52 -4.09 -19.43
C VAL A 86 -9.78 -3.31 -19.08
N ARG A 87 -10.40 -2.71 -20.09
CA ARG A 87 -11.54 -1.80 -19.93
C ARG A 87 -12.68 -2.41 -19.11
N GLU A 88 -13.07 -3.64 -19.42
CA GLU A 88 -14.16 -4.34 -18.71
C GLU A 88 -13.88 -4.52 -17.22
N LYS A 89 -12.62 -4.79 -16.85
CA LYS A 89 -12.21 -4.94 -15.45
C LYS A 89 -12.24 -3.59 -14.73
N GLN A 90 -11.82 -2.52 -15.42
CA GLN A 90 -11.90 -1.18 -14.88
C GLN A 90 -13.35 -0.70 -14.70
N GLU A 91 -14.22 -0.98 -15.65
CA GLU A 91 -15.66 -0.69 -15.57
C GLU A 91 -16.34 -1.49 -14.44
N ALA A 92 -15.91 -2.74 -14.20
CA ALA A 92 -16.37 -3.51 -13.05
C ALA A 92 -16.01 -2.85 -11.71
N ILE A 93 -14.79 -2.32 -11.56
CA ILE A 93 -14.41 -1.54 -10.37
C ILE A 93 -15.31 -0.31 -10.22
N ASN A 94 -15.57 0.41 -11.31
CA ASN A 94 -16.43 1.59 -11.28
C ASN A 94 -17.86 1.23 -10.84
N SER A 95 -18.38 0.06 -11.27
CA SER A 95 -19.71 -0.42 -10.85
C SER A 95 -19.77 -0.82 -9.37
N ILE A 96 -18.66 -1.26 -8.80
CA ILE A 96 -18.53 -1.49 -7.34
C ILE A 96 -18.55 -0.14 -6.62
N TYR A 97 -17.76 0.83 -7.07
CA TYR A 97 -17.60 2.11 -6.40
C TYR A 97 -18.86 2.99 -6.39
N ASN A 98 -19.61 2.97 -7.48
CA ASN A 98 -20.88 3.73 -7.58
C ASN A 98 -22.07 3.04 -6.90
N GLY A 99 -21.88 1.85 -6.33
CA GLY A 99 -22.91 1.13 -5.62
C GLY A 99 -23.84 0.27 -6.49
N THR A 100 -23.55 0.13 -7.78
CA THR A 100 -24.37 -0.70 -8.70
C THR A 100 -24.28 -2.18 -8.36
N THR A 101 -23.08 -2.68 -8.15
CA THR A 101 -22.84 -4.12 -7.86
C THR A 101 -22.55 -4.41 -6.40
N TYR A 102 -22.22 -3.40 -5.60
CA TYR A 102 -21.92 -3.53 -4.18
C TYR A 102 -22.54 -2.38 -3.37
N LYS A 103 -23.30 -2.71 -2.33
CA LYS A 103 -23.89 -1.71 -1.42
C LYS A 103 -22.90 -1.32 -0.33
N TRP A 104 -22.46 -0.09 -0.35
CA TRP A 104 -21.58 0.45 0.68
C TRP A 104 -22.36 0.80 1.95
N LEU A 105 -21.69 0.65 3.11
CA LEU A 105 -22.29 0.97 4.41
C LEU A 105 -22.69 2.45 4.51
N ASN A 106 -21.87 3.34 3.97
CA ASN A 106 -22.12 4.78 3.87
C ASN A 106 -21.17 5.42 2.83
N ASP A 107 -21.30 6.72 2.61
CA ASP A 107 -20.50 7.44 1.62
C ASP A 107 -19.08 7.79 2.06
N THR A 108 -18.74 7.63 3.35
CA THR A 108 -17.40 7.91 3.87
C THR A 108 -16.45 6.71 3.76
N VAL A 109 -16.98 5.50 3.57
CA VAL A 109 -16.17 4.30 3.39
C VAL A 109 -15.39 4.41 2.08
N GLN A 110 -14.08 4.22 2.17
CA GLN A 110 -13.17 4.19 1.03
C GLN A 110 -12.58 2.80 0.83
N ALA A 111 -12.18 2.50 -0.40
CA ALA A 111 -11.47 1.26 -0.74
C ALA A 111 -10.44 1.53 -1.83
N GLY A 112 -9.27 0.89 -1.72
CA GLY A 112 -8.31 0.73 -2.80
C GLY A 112 -8.44 -0.66 -3.41
N ILE A 113 -8.35 -0.78 -4.72
CA ILE A 113 -8.42 -2.05 -5.45
C ILE A 113 -7.29 -2.08 -6.46
N ALA A 114 -6.56 -3.19 -6.53
CA ALA A 114 -5.64 -3.51 -7.61
C ALA A 114 -6.03 -4.87 -8.20
N VAL A 115 -6.01 -4.96 -9.53
CA VAL A 115 -6.28 -6.21 -10.26
C VAL A 115 -5.11 -6.50 -11.16
N VAL A 116 -4.45 -7.62 -10.91
CA VAL A 116 -3.29 -8.10 -11.66
C VAL A 116 -3.69 -9.34 -12.47
N ASP A 117 -3.20 -9.42 -13.69
CA ASP A 117 -3.32 -10.60 -14.52
C ASP A 117 -2.31 -11.65 -14.05
N ASN A 118 -2.79 -12.80 -13.60
CA ASN A 118 -1.95 -13.87 -13.06
C ASN A 118 -1.05 -14.54 -14.12
N ASP A 119 -1.39 -14.43 -15.41
CA ASP A 119 -0.61 -15.08 -16.47
C ASP A 119 0.69 -14.33 -16.76
N ASN A 120 0.71 -13.02 -16.54
CA ASN A 120 1.85 -12.18 -16.93
C ASN A 120 2.24 -11.08 -15.91
N GLY A 121 1.52 -10.98 -14.78
CA GLY A 121 1.79 -9.98 -13.74
C GLY A 121 1.39 -8.54 -14.11
N SER A 122 0.65 -8.33 -15.19
CA SER A 122 0.24 -6.99 -15.62
C SER A 122 -0.85 -6.41 -14.72
N LEU A 123 -0.71 -5.15 -14.31
CA LEU A 123 -1.77 -4.40 -13.67
C LEU A 123 -2.84 -4.04 -14.71
N ILE A 124 -4.04 -4.60 -14.58
CA ILE A 124 -5.11 -4.48 -15.58
C ILE A 124 -6.26 -3.59 -15.16
N ALA A 125 -6.42 -3.31 -13.86
CA ALA A 125 -7.39 -2.33 -13.37
C ALA A 125 -6.99 -1.79 -11.99
N VAL A 126 -7.36 -0.53 -11.70
CA VAL A 126 -7.08 0.15 -10.43
C VAL A 126 -8.31 0.89 -9.94
N GLY A 127 -8.67 0.64 -8.69
CA GLY A 127 -9.65 1.43 -7.96
C GLY A 127 -8.96 2.35 -6.95
N ALA A 128 -8.90 3.62 -7.25
CA ALA A 128 -8.18 4.60 -6.47
C ALA A 128 -8.98 5.20 -5.30
N GLY A 129 -10.24 4.85 -5.16
CA GLY A 129 -11.15 5.37 -4.13
C GLY A 129 -12.48 5.82 -4.71
N ARG A 130 -13.48 5.98 -3.82
CA ARG A 130 -14.84 6.39 -4.14
C ARG A 130 -15.01 7.91 -4.16
N ASN A 131 -16.04 8.39 -4.87
CA ASN A 131 -16.48 9.79 -4.85
C ASN A 131 -15.38 10.80 -5.20
N ARG A 132 -14.43 10.40 -6.05
CA ARG A 132 -13.35 11.29 -6.52
C ARG A 132 -13.93 12.42 -7.38
N LYS A 133 -13.52 13.65 -7.10
CA LYS A 133 -14.01 14.85 -7.79
C LYS A 133 -12.93 15.61 -8.54
N ARG A 134 -11.65 15.35 -8.22
CA ARG A 134 -10.49 16.09 -8.72
C ARG A 134 -9.47 15.15 -9.31
N LEU A 135 -8.60 15.69 -10.17
CA LEU A 135 -7.42 14.99 -10.64
C LEU A 135 -6.41 14.82 -9.50
N ARG A 136 -5.64 13.73 -9.53
CA ARG A 136 -4.56 13.44 -8.56
C ARG A 136 -5.01 13.45 -7.09
N GLU A 137 -6.28 13.12 -6.82
CA GLU A 137 -6.71 12.86 -5.45
C GLU A 137 -5.99 11.64 -4.88
N TYR A 138 -5.96 11.54 -3.56
CA TYR A 138 -5.34 10.43 -2.85
C TYR A 138 -5.76 9.07 -3.43
N ASN A 139 -4.76 8.29 -3.86
CA ASN A 139 -4.98 6.98 -4.47
C ASN A 139 -4.91 5.89 -3.38
N TYR A 140 -6.06 5.35 -3.02
CA TYR A 140 -6.16 4.30 -2.00
C TYR A 140 -5.55 2.96 -2.45
N ALA A 141 -5.28 2.76 -3.74
CA ALA A 141 -4.62 1.56 -4.22
C ALA A 141 -3.09 1.60 -4.10
N THR A 142 -2.48 2.80 -4.19
CA THR A 142 -1.02 2.97 -4.25
C THR A 142 -0.43 3.74 -3.08
N MET A 143 -1.18 4.69 -2.50
CA MET A 143 -0.64 5.64 -1.52
C MET A 143 -0.96 5.26 -0.06
N ILE A 144 -1.98 4.43 0.17
CA ILE A 144 -2.32 4.01 1.53
C ILE A 144 -1.24 3.09 2.10
N LYS A 145 -0.97 3.23 3.40
CA LYS A 145 -0.16 2.26 4.14
C LYS A 145 -1.00 1.71 5.28
N ARG A 146 -1.28 0.42 5.22
CA ARG A 146 -2.08 -0.30 6.21
C ARG A 146 -1.45 -1.63 6.54
N HIS A 147 -1.62 -2.05 7.79
CA HIS A 147 -1.24 -3.39 8.21
C HIS A 147 -2.01 -4.44 7.39
N PRO A 148 -1.33 -5.33 6.65
CA PRO A 148 -2.00 -6.35 5.85
C PRO A 148 -2.62 -7.46 6.73
N GLY A 149 -2.25 -7.54 8.00
CA GLY A 149 -2.69 -8.63 8.86
C GLY A 149 -2.27 -9.99 8.30
N SER A 150 -3.11 -10.99 8.44
CA SER A 150 -2.82 -12.35 8.00
C SER A 150 -2.60 -12.55 6.50
N THR A 151 -2.88 -11.55 5.66
CA THR A 151 -2.51 -11.62 4.24
C THR A 151 -1.00 -11.51 4.01
N ALA A 152 -0.23 -11.15 5.04
CA ALA A 152 1.22 -11.19 5.04
C ALA A 152 1.79 -12.62 5.03
N LYS A 153 1.07 -13.61 5.56
CA LYS A 153 1.57 -14.97 5.77
C LYS A 153 2.08 -15.68 4.51
N PRO A 154 1.40 -15.64 3.37
CA PRO A 154 1.94 -16.19 2.14
C PRO A 154 3.26 -15.54 1.73
N ILE A 155 3.44 -14.25 2.02
CA ILE A 155 4.50 -13.40 1.51
C ILE A 155 5.73 -13.43 2.43
N PHE A 156 5.54 -13.31 3.73
CA PHE A 156 6.64 -13.22 4.70
C PHE A 156 7.05 -14.57 5.31
N ASP A 157 6.16 -15.56 5.30
CA ASP A 157 6.35 -16.82 6.02
C ASP A 157 6.47 -18.01 5.05
N TYR A 158 5.35 -18.43 4.47
CA TYR A 158 5.30 -19.69 3.71
C TYR A 158 5.96 -19.59 2.34
N GLY A 159 5.84 -18.46 1.64
CA GLY A 159 6.50 -18.24 0.36
C GLY A 159 8.02 -18.39 0.46
N PRO A 160 8.69 -17.63 1.33
CA PRO A 160 10.13 -17.82 1.59
C PRO A 160 10.51 -19.22 2.05
N ALA A 161 9.69 -19.87 2.89
CA ALA A 161 9.97 -21.23 3.34
C ALA A 161 9.90 -22.27 2.20
N ILE A 162 8.95 -22.11 1.29
CA ILE A 162 8.82 -22.95 0.09
C ILE A 162 10.02 -22.69 -0.84
N GLU A 163 10.34 -21.43 -1.12
CA GLU A 163 11.37 -21.03 -2.06
C GLU A 163 12.78 -21.45 -1.59
N TYR A 164 13.14 -21.17 -0.34
CA TYR A 164 14.51 -21.34 0.13
C TYR A 164 14.77 -22.62 0.92
N LEU A 165 13.72 -23.22 1.52
CA LEU A 165 13.86 -24.44 2.32
C LEU A 165 13.25 -25.67 1.65
N ASN A 166 12.75 -25.53 0.42
CA ASN A 166 12.05 -26.59 -0.32
C ASN A 166 10.88 -27.21 0.47
N TRP A 167 10.18 -26.41 1.25
CA TRP A 167 8.99 -26.89 1.91
C TRP A 167 7.89 -27.16 0.87
N SER A 168 7.13 -28.21 1.07
CA SER A 168 5.90 -28.47 0.31
C SER A 168 4.69 -28.08 1.12
N THR A 169 3.53 -27.95 0.49
CA THR A 169 2.25 -27.71 1.18
C THR A 169 1.95 -28.78 2.23
N GLY A 170 2.48 -30.00 2.06
CA GLY A 170 2.39 -31.11 3.01
C GLY A 170 3.39 -31.06 4.18
N LYS A 171 4.26 -30.05 4.26
CA LYS A 171 5.20 -29.90 5.38
C LYS A 171 4.43 -29.85 6.69
N MET A 172 4.77 -30.74 7.62
CA MET A 172 4.16 -30.77 8.95
C MET A 172 4.77 -29.71 9.86
N ILE A 173 3.91 -29.04 10.62
CA ILE A 173 4.25 -27.98 11.57
C ILE A 173 3.36 -28.14 12.80
N ILE A 174 3.75 -27.59 13.95
CA ILE A 174 3.03 -27.77 15.21
C ILE A 174 2.40 -26.44 15.64
N ASP A 175 1.10 -26.46 15.81
CA ASP A 175 0.34 -25.35 16.39
C ASP A 175 0.13 -25.59 17.90
N ASP A 176 1.11 -25.17 18.68
CA ASP A 176 1.11 -25.23 20.16
C ASP A 176 1.75 -23.96 20.73
N LYS A 177 1.77 -23.80 22.03
CA LYS A 177 2.37 -22.65 22.70
C LYS A 177 3.73 -22.28 22.11
N TYR A 178 3.88 -21.03 21.71
CA TYR A 178 5.09 -20.56 21.05
C TYR A 178 5.38 -19.10 21.40
N THR A 179 6.66 -18.71 21.30
CA THR A 179 7.12 -17.37 21.67
C THR A 179 7.87 -16.73 20.53
N TYR A 180 7.84 -15.41 20.49
CA TYR A 180 8.78 -14.62 19.72
C TYR A 180 10.21 -14.80 20.26
N SER A 181 11.22 -14.59 19.41
CA SER A 181 12.64 -14.68 19.79
C SER A 181 13.01 -13.70 20.93
N GLY A 182 12.36 -12.54 20.97
CA GLY A 182 12.52 -11.55 22.04
C GLY A 182 11.69 -11.83 23.31
N GLY A 183 11.01 -12.97 23.38
CA GLY A 183 10.07 -13.30 24.45
C GLY A 183 8.65 -12.81 24.17
N GLY A 184 7.71 -13.22 25.00
CA GLY A 184 6.28 -12.97 24.79
C GLY A 184 5.59 -14.07 24.00
N TYR A 185 4.38 -14.42 24.40
CA TYR A 185 3.60 -15.48 23.77
C TYR A 185 2.82 -14.96 22.57
N LEU A 186 2.96 -15.62 21.45
CA LEU A 186 2.07 -15.44 20.30
C LEU A 186 0.79 -16.26 20.52
N LYS A 187 -0.36 -15.65 20.25
CA LYS A 187 -1.66 -16.31 20.32
C LYS A 187 -2.27 -16.45 18.94
N ASN A 188 -2.97 -17.55 18.72
CA ASN A 188 -3.88 -17.66 17.60
C ASN A 188 -5.12 -16.78 17.81
N TRP A 189 -5.84 -16.48 16.74
CA TRP A 189 -7.03 -15.61 16.76
C TRP A 189 -8.18 -16.16 17.63
N ASP A 190 -8.23 -17.49 17.82
CA ASP A 190 -9.22 -18.20 18.65
C ASP A 190 -8.70 -18.53 20.07
N ASN A 191 -7.50 -18.11 20.42
CA ASN A 191 -6.76 -18.46 21.63
C ASN A 191 -6.57 -19.98 21.87
N GLY A 192 -6.79 -20.79 20.83
CA GLY A 192 -6.66 -22.25 20.86
C GLY A 192 -5.43 -22.75 20.10
N TYR A 193 -5.14 -24.04 20.30
CA TYR A 193 -4.07 -24.77 19.61
C TYR A 193 -4.69 -26.00 18.92
N LYS A 194 -4.18 -26.41 17.77
CA LYS A 194 -4.71 -27.53 17.00
C LYS A 194 -3.70 -28.67 16.79
N GLY A 195 -2.51 -28.57 17.39
CA GLY A 195 -1.48 -29.60 17.32
C GLY A 195 -0.81 -29.68 15.95
N ILE A 196 -0.46 -30.89 15.54
CA ILE A 196 0.28 -31.15 14.29
C ILE A 196 -0.67 -30.99 13.09
N MET A 197 -0.22 -30.20 12.09
CA MET A 197 -0.95 -29.97 10.84
C MET A 197 -0.01 -29.71 9.68
N THR A 198 -0.50 -29.73 8.46
CA THR A 198 0.26 -29.27 7.28
C THR A 198 0.30 -27.73 7.21
N ILE A 199 1.31 -27.16 6.54
CA ILE A 199 1.35 -25.70 6.31
C ILE A 199 0.16 -25.24 5.45
N GLU A 200 -0.38 -26.08 4.56
CA GLU A 200 -1.60 -25.79 3.80
C GLU A 200 -2.80 -25.58 4.76
N THR A 201 -3.00 -26.51 5.70
CA THR A 201 -4.04 -26.39 6.72
C THR A 201 -3.81 -25.19 7.64
N ALA A 202 -2.54 -24.94 8.01
CA ALA A 202 -2.16 -23.83 8.87
C ALA A 202 -2.46 -22.47 8.20
N LEU A 203 -2.13 -22.30 6.93
CA LEU A 203 -2.43 -21.11 6.15
C LEU A 203 -3.95 -20.97 5.94
N GLY A 204 -4.64 -22.01 5.49
CA GLY A 204 -6.09 -22.00 5.26
C GLY A 204 -6.91 -21.69 6.53
N SER A 205 -6.40 -22.08 7.71
CA SER A 205 -6.98 -21.76 9.02
C SER A 205 -6.41 -20.48 9.64
N SER A 206 -5.52 -19.79 8.92
CA SER A 206 -4.87 -18.55 9.35
C SER A 206 -4.20 -18.65 10.73
N ARG A 207 -3.51 -19.78 11.03
CA ARG A 207 -2.82 -19.96 12.31
C ARG A 207 -1.62 -19.02 12.42
N ASN A 208 -1.49 -18.33 13.54
CA ASN A 208 -0.41 -17.36 13.77
C ASN A 208 0.89 -18.07 14.16
N ILE A 209 0.81 -19.10 14.99
CA ILE A 209 1.97 -19.82 15.52
C ILE A 209 2.73 -20.55 14.42
N PRO A 210 2.10 -21.37 13.57
CA PRO A 210 2.75 -21.94 12.39
C PRO A 210 3.37 -20.90 11.45
N ALA A 211 2.73 -19.76 11.27
CA ALA A 211 3.25 -18.68 10.46
C ALA A 211 4.57 -18.14 11.03
N LEU A 212 4.61 -17.81 12.32
CA LEU A 212 5.83 -17.37 12.99
C LEU A 212 6.96 -18.42 12.91
N GLN A 213 6.64 -19.70 13.07
CA GLN A 213 7.64 -20.78 12.94
C GLN A 213 8.21 -20.83 11.51
N ALA A 214 7.38 -20.66 10.49
CA ALA A 214 7.84 -20.61 9.11
C ALA A 214 8.74 -19.38 8.86
N PHE A 215 8.35 -18.21 9.37
CA PHE A 215 9.15 -16.99 9.32
C PHE A 215 10.53 -17.18 9.96
N GLN A 216 10.58 -17.73 11.17
CA GLN A 216 11.84 -17.96 11.90
C GLN A 216 12.72 -19.03 11.29
N ALA A 217 12.16 -19.95 10.51
CA ALA A 217 12.92 -20.99 9.83
C ALA A 217 13.78 -20.44 8.66
N VAL A 218 13.38 -19.32 8.08
CA VAL A 218 14.06 -18.69 6.94
C VAL A 218 14.99 -17.57 7.43
N SER A 219 16.13 -17.40 6.80
CA SER A 219 17.05 -16.32 7.16
C SER A 219 16.45 -14.95 6.80
N GLN A 220 16.74 -13.94 7.62
CA GLN A 220 16.28 -12.55 7.43
C GLN A 220 16.64 -11.99 6.04
N SER A 221 17.85 -12.34 5.54
CA SER A 221 18.28 -11.90 4.21
C SER A 221 17.46 -12.53 3.08
N GLN A 222 17.06 -13.78 3.24
CA GLN A 222 16.21 -14.48 2.26
C GLN A 222 14.79 -13.91 2.27
N ILE A 223 14.21 -13.69 3.45
CA ILE A 223 12.88 -13.03 3.57
C ILE A 223 12.95 -11.65 2.90
N LYS A 224 13.98 -10.85 3.22
CA LYS A 224 14.19 -9.54 2.58
C LYS A 224 14.19 -9.63 1.07
N THR A 225 15.02 -10.52 0.53
CA THR A 225 15.15 -10.68 -0.93
C THR A 225 13.82 -11.08 -1.55
N PHE A 226 13.11 -12.03 -0.93
CA PHE A 226 11.83 -12.51 -1.42
C PHE A 226 10.79 -11.37 -1.50
N VAL A 227 10.55 -10.67 -0.40
CA VAL A 227 9.51 -9.62 -0.35
C VAL A 227 9.87 -8.39 -1.19
N THR A 228 11.18 -8.05 -1.29
CA THR A 228 11.63 -6.94 -2.14
C THR A 228 11.46 -7.27 -3.63
N ASN A 229 11.68 -8.51 -4.03
CA ASN A 229 11.43 -8.95 -5.41
C ASN A 229 9.95 -8.93 -5.79
N LEU A 230 9.05 -9.01 -4.79
CA LEU A 230 7.61 -8.81 -4.98
C LEU A 230 7.19 -7.33 -4.95
N GLY A 231 8.13 -6.39 -4.82
CA GLY A 231 7.84 -4.95 -4.77
C GLY A 231 7.47 -4.43 -3.37
N ILE A 232 7.54 -5.25 -2.33
CA ILE A 232 7.26 -4.83 -0.96
C ILE A 232 8.55 -4.41 -0.27
N THR A 233 8.59 -3.19 0.26
CA THR A 233 9.71 -2.70 1.07
C THR A 233 9.39 -2.90 2.55
N PRO A 234 9.94 -3.94 3.20
CA PRO A 234 9.68 -4.19 4.62
C PRO A 234 10.38 -3.14 5.48
N GLU A 235 9.78 -2.86 6.62
CA GLU A 235 10.39 -2.01 7.64
C GLU A 235 11.54 -2.75 8.36
N TYR A 236 12.63 -2.03 8.63
CA TYR A 236 13.78 -2.58 9.35
C TYR A 236 13.94 -1.89 10.69
N GLU A 237 14.04 -2.69 11.75
CA GLU A 237 14.43 -2.25 13.07
C GLU A 237 15.81 -2.85 13.41
N ASN A 238 16.80 -2.00 13.65
CA ASN A 238 18.18 -2.43 13.96
C ASN A 238 18.79 -3.39 12.91
N GLY A 239 18.38 -3.26 11.64
CA GLY A 239 18.86 -4.11 10.54
C GLY A 239 18.11 -5.43 10.36
N PHE A 240 17.06 -5.69 11.13
CA PHE A 240 16.26 -6.91 11.06
C PHE A 240 14.80 -6.60 10.70
N ILE A 241 14.15 -7.55 10.03
CA ILE A 241 12.70 -7.56 9.85
C ILE A 241 12.10 -8.09 11.16
N ASN A 242 11.28 -7.30 11.83
CA ASN A 242 10.63 -7.71 13.08
C ASN A 242 9.73 -8.92 12.84
N GLU A 243 9.73 -9.88 13.77
CA GLU A 243 8.89 -11.10 13.70
C GLU A 243 7.38 -10.80 13.64
N ALA A 244 6.95 -9.62 14.07
CA ALA A 244 5.57 -9.18 13.91
C ALA A 244 5.12 -9.08 12.44
N HIS A 245 6.06 -8.98 11.49
CA HIS A 245 5.76 -9.01 10.05
C HIS A 245 5.07 -10.31 9.64
N SER A 246 5.38 -11.45 10.30
CA SER A 246 4.75 -12.74 10.02
C SER A 246 3.22 -12.72 10.12
N ILE A 247 2.68 -11.84 10.95
CA ILE A 247 1.23 -11.66 11.12
C ILE A 247 0.73 -10.29 10.61
N GLY A 248 1.57 -9.58 9.86
CA GLY A 248 1.27 -8.29 9.25
C GLY A 248 1.39 -7.09 10.17
N GLY A 249 2.14 -7.20 11.27
CA GLY A 249 2.38 -6.13 12.24
C GLY A 249 3.59 -5.26 11.88
N PHE A 250 3.47 -4.42 10.85
CA PHE A 250 4.49 -3.44 10.44
C PHE A 250 3.81 -2.17 9.91
N ASN A 251 4.58 -1.13 9.51
CA ASN A 251 4.02 0.17 9.10
C ASN A 251 3.12 0.10 7.85
N GLY A 252 3.07 -1.04 7.19
CA GLY A 252 2.02 -1.37 6.25
C GLY A 252 2.44 -1.41 4.78
N THR A 253 1.47 -1.79 3.99
CA THR A 253 1.52 -1.93 2.53
C THR A 253 0.24 -1.37 1.92
N ASN A 254 0.14 -1.38 0.60
CA ASN A 254 -1.03 -0.95 -0.15
C ASN A 254 -1.58 -2.08 -1.05
N PRO A 255 -2.80 -1.94 -1.61
CA PRO A 255 -3.39 -2.96 -2.48
C PRO A 255 -2.55 -3.34 -3.69
N LEU A 256 -1.82 -2.39 -4.31
CA LEU A 256 -0.98 -2.67 -5.46
C LEU A 256 0.25 -3.51 -5.07
N GLU A 257 0.89 -3.18 -3.96
CA GLU A 257 2.03 -3.97 -3.45
C GLU A 257 1.63 -5.40 -3.05
N MET A 258 0.36 -5.60 -2.65
CA MET A 258 -0.14 -6.91 -2.22
C MET A 258 -0.67 -7.78 -3.37
N ALA A 259 -0.99 -7.19 -4.51
CA ALA A 259 -1.48 -7.88 -5.69
C ALA A 259 -0.34 -8.42 -6.55
#